data_2ae09d786ff333fce80318ea74af70a4
#
_entry.id   2ae09d786ff333fce80318ea74af70a4
#
_cell.length_a   1.000
_cell.length_b   1.000
_cell.length_c   1.000
_cell.angle_alpha   90.00
_cell.angle_beta   90.00
_cell.angle_gamma   90.00
#
_symmetry.space_group_name_H-M   'P 1'
#
loop_
_entity.id
_entity.type
_entity.pdbx_description
1 polymer ?
#
loop_
_entity_poly.entity_id
_entity_poly.type
_entity_poly.pdbx_seq_one_letter_code
_entity_poly.pdbx_strand_id
1 'polypeptide(L)'
;SAVSYLYYADRIYQINLAIAGIAVGTVSLPILSQAFKEKNLKKISNIQSKSIKLCLLLSIPASLGLIIGSEEIVNALFGYGSFTIKDVNMTAKALEFFGYGIPAFALIKILSNFFFARNNTKTPFYISLLIVVLNISISLIFFKKIGFIIIPIATSLSTWVGVFLYAILLINKKFLHLDKSLFNNIFKIVLMSILMSFILIFALNIFEHFLDFSSKFKAVYLMLIVCFVASFYLISCYLIGLLKTKSFKIN
;
A
#
# COMPACT_ATOMS: atom_id res chain seq x y z
N SER A 1 22.90 -8.20 9.79
CA SER A 1 23.21 -8.61 8.40
C SER A 1 22.17 -8.03 7.43
N ALA A 2 22.51 -7.97 6.13
CA ALA A 2 21.58 -7.46 5.08
C ALA A 2 20.24 -8.22 5.07
N VAL A 3 20.28 -9.53 5.25
CA VAL A 3 19.09 -10.39 5.31
C VAL A 3 18.20 -10.01 6.50
N SER A 4 18.80 -9.71 7.66
CA SER A 4 18.03 -9.29 8.84
C SER A 4 17.32 -7.95 8.62
N TYR A 5 17.97 -6.98 7.97
CA TYR A 5 17.35 -5.67 7.65
C TYR A 5 16.14 -5.84 6.76
N LEU A 6 16.25 -6.64 5.70
CA LEU A 6 15.15 -6.96 4.82
C LEU A 6 14.01 -7.67 5.55
N TYR A 7 14.33 -8.61 6.43
CA TYR A 7 13.34 -9.36 7.21
C TYR A 7 12.50 -8.43 8.10
N TYR A 8 13.15 -7.54 8.87
CA TYR A 8 12.44 -6.60 9.73
C TYR A 8 11.60 -5.60 8.94
N ALA A 9 12.13 -5.06 7.84
CA ALA A 9 11.39 -4.16 6.96
C ALA A 9 10.17 -4.84 6.32
N ASP A 10 10.31 -6.09 5.86
CA ASP A 10 9.24 -6.86 5.26
C ASP A 10 8.10 -7.15 6.26
N ARG A 11 8.40 -7.40 7.53
CA ARG A 11 7.37 -7.60 8.57
C ARG A 11 6.46 -6.38 8.75
N ILE A 12 7.03 -5.18 8.80
CA ILE A 12 6.26 -3.93 8.91
C ILE A 12 5.42 -3.72 7.64
N TYR A 13 6.03 -3.93 6.48
CA TYR A 13 5.39 -3.79 5.19
C TYR A 13 4.18 -4.74 5.03
N GLN A 14 4.30 -6.01 5.44
CA GLN A 14 3.24 -7.02 5.34
C GLN A 14 1.99 -6.64 6.14
N ILE A 15 2.11 -5.97 7.28
CA ILE A 15 0.96 -5.51 8.09
C ILE A 15 0.11 -4.53 7.27
N ASN A 16 0.73 -3.55 6.64
CA ASN A 16 0.03 -2.55 5.83
C ASN A 16 -0.62 -3.17 4.59
N LEU A 17 0.06 -4.14 3.97
CA LEU A 17 -0.50 -4.89 2.85
C LEU A 17 -1.74 -5.71 3.25
N ALA A 18 -1.72 -6.33 4.42
CA ALA A 18 -2.86 -7.10 4.91
C ALA A 18 -4.11 -6.22 5.08
N ILE A 19 -3.95 -5.03 5.62
CA ILE A 19 -5.07 -4.10 5.86
C ILE A 19 -5.61 -3.56 4.52
N ALA A 20 -4.76 -3.03 3.67
CA ALA A 20 -5.20 -2.32 2.45
C ALA A 20 -5.57 -3.27 1.29
N GLY A 21 -4.82 -4.36 1.10
CA GLY A 21 -5.00 -5.25 -0.04
C GLY A 21 -5.85 -6.47 0.27
N ILE A 22 -5.50 -7.23 1.31
CA ILE A 22 -6.14 -8.50 1.60
C ILE A 22 -7.57 -8.28 2.12
N ALA A 23 -7.77 -7.37 3.08
CA ALA A 23 -9.09 -7.11 3.66
C ALA A 23 -10.11 -6.66 2.60
N VAL A 24 -9.74 -5.71 1.73
CA VAL A 24 -10.62 -5.25 0.64
C VAL A 24 -10.80 -6.34 -0.41
N GLY A 25 -9.75 -7.08 -0.75
CA GLY A 25 -9.78 -8.14 -1.76
C GLY A 25 -10.68 -9.31 -1.39
N THR A 26 -10.63 -9.77 -0.14
CA THR A 26 -11.44 -10.89 0.34
C THR A 26 -12.93 -10.60 0.34
N VAL A 27 -13.32 -9.36 0.65
CA VAL A 27 -14.73 -8.95 0.63
C VAL A 27 -15.24 -8.72 -0.80
N SER A 28 -14.40 -8.14 -1.67
CA SER A 28 -14.83 -7.75 -3.02
C SER A 28 -15.06 -8.94 -3.96
N LEU A 29 -14.28 -10.02 -3.84
CA LEU A 29 -14.33 -11.14 -4.77
C LEU A 29 -15.67 -11.89 -4.79
N PRO A 30 -16.28 -12.31 -3.65
CA PRO A 30 -17.56 -13.00 -3.65
C PRO A 30 -18.68 -12.14 -4.23
N ILE A 31 -18.73 -10.86 -3.85
CA ILE A 31 -19.76 -9.91 -4.27
C ILE A 31 -19.66 -9.66 -5.79
N LEU A 32 -18.43 -9.52 -6.28
CA LEU A 32 -18.17 -9.34 -7.72
C LEU A 32 -18.56 -10.60 -8.50
N SER A 33 -18.23 -11.79 -8.01
CA SER A 33 -18.58 -13.06 -8.63
C SER A 33 -20.11 -13.24 -8.72
N GLN A 34 -20.84 -12.83 -7.70
CA GLN A 34 -22.31 -12.85 -7.73
C GLN A 34 -22.85 -11.86 -8.76
N ALA A 35 -22.34 -10.62 -8.82
CA ALA A 35 -22.77 -9.63 -9.79
C ALA A 35 -22.53 -10.07 -11.25
N PHE A 36 -21.47 -10.86 -11.50
CA PHE A 36 -21.25 -11.48 -12.83
C PHE A 36 -22.28 -12.54 -13.17
N LYS A 37 -22.68 -13.38 -12.21
CA LYS A 37 -23.76 -14.37 -12.42
C LYS A 37 -25.09 -13.68 -12.73
N GLU A 38 -25.37 -12.56 -12.08
CA GLU A 38 -26.56 -11.74 -12.31
C GLU A 38 -26.51 -10.93 -13.62
N LYS A 39 -25.35 -10.90 -14.32
CA LYS A 39 -25.10 -10.10 -15.53
C LYS A 39 -25.42 -8.61 -15.37
N ASN A 40 -25.32 -8.07 -14.16
CA ASN A 40 -25.63 -6.69 -13.84
C ASN A 40 -24.40 -5.79 -13.99
N LEU A 41 -24.24 -5.19 -15.17
CA LEU A 41 -23.07 -4.34 -15.51
C LEU A 41 -22.93 -3.12 -14.57
N LYS A 42 -24.05 -2.50 -14.16
CA LYS A 42 -24.01 -1.35 -13.22
C LYS A 42 -23.48 -1.77 -11.86
N LYS A 43 -23.95 -2.93 -11.36
CA LYS A 43 -23.48 -3.48 -10.08
C LYS A 43 -21.99 -3.84 -10.15
N ILE A 44 -21.54 -4.46 -11.25
CA ILE A 44 -20.14 -4.80 -11.50
C ILE A 44 -19.27 -3.55 -11.47
N SER A 45 -19.60 -2.51 -12.25
CA SER A 45 -18.86 -1.24 -12.30
C SER A 45 -18.78 -0.58 -10.92
N ASN A 46 -19.88 -0.53 -10.18
CA ASN A 46 -19.94 0.05 -8.85
C ASN A 46 -19.02 -0.70 -7.85
N ILE A 47 -19.03 -2.04 -7.88
CA ILE A 47 -18.16 -2.86 -7.02
C ILE A 47 -16.70 -2.63 -7.37
N GLN A 48 -16.34 -2.62 -8.66
CA GLN A 48 -14.97 -2.37 -9.12
C GLN A 48 -14.46 -1.00 -8.65
N SER A 49 -15.24 0.05 -8.90
CA SER A 49 -14.88 1.42 -8.50
C SER A 49 -14.76 1.56 -6.99
N LYS A 50 -15.67 0.95 -6.21
CA LYS A 50 -15.60 0.97 -4.75
C LYS A 50 -14.40 0.21 -4.21
N SER A 51 -14.07 -0.95 -4.77
CA SER A 51 -12.92 -1.74 -4.34
C SER A 51 -11.60 -1.01 -4.59
N ILE A 52 -11.44 -0.41 -5.78
CA ILE A 52 -10.25 0.41 -6.10
C ILE A 52 -10.18 1.62 -5.17
N LYS A 53 -11.30 2.33 -4.98
CA LYS A 53 -11.35 3.49 -4.08
C LYS A 53 -10.94 3.13 -2.65
N LEU A 54 -11.49 2.06 -2.07
CA LEU A 54 -11.16 1.60 -0.72
C LEU A 54 -9.71 1.17 -0.59
N CYS A 55 -9.23 0.43 -1.57
CA CYS A 55 -7.84 0.01 -1.63
C CYS A 55 -6.89 1.22 -1.60
N LEU A 56 -7.11 2.23 -2.45
CA LEU A 56 -6.27 3.42 -2.51
C LEU A 56 -6.44 4.32 -1.28
N LEU A 57 -7.65 4.42 -0.72
CA LEU A 57 -7.92 5.19 0.49
C LEU A 57 -7.09 4.71 1.69
N LEU A 58 -6.79 3.42 1.76
CA LEU A 58 -6.00 2.83 2.84
C LEU A 58 -4.51 2.75 2.46
N SER A 59 -4.18 2.37 1.22
CA SER A 59 -2.81 2.09 0.82
C SER A 59 -1.97 3.34 0.57
N ILE A 60 -2.53 4.42 0.03
CA ILE A 60 -1.75 5.64 -0.25
C ILE A 60 -1.28 6.31 1.04
N PRO A 61 -2.14 6.62 2.04
CA PRO A 61 -1.68 7.22 3.28
C PRO A 61 -0.72 6.31 4.06
N ALA A 62 -0.96 4.98 4.06
CA ALA A 62 -0.06 4.03 4.69
C ALA A 62 1.32 4.01 4.02
N SER A 63 1.37 4.07 2.68
CA SER A 63 2.61 4.18 1.90
C SER A 63 3.40 5.43 2.28
N LEU A 64 2.75 6.59 2.25
CA LEU A 64 3.39 7.86 2.61
C LEU A 64 3.85 7.89 4.07
N GLY A 65 3.05 7.32 4.98
CA GLY A 65 3.42 7.19 6.38
C GLY A 65 4.68 6.35 6.58
N LEU A 66 4.82 5.24 5.85
CA LEU A 66 6.02 4.38 5.91
C LEU A 66 7.23 5.01 5.22
N ILE A 67 7.04 5.76 4.14
CA ILE A 67 8.14 6.43 3.45
C ILE A 67 8.71 7.54 4.34
N ILE A 68 7.84 8.38 4.93
CA ILE A 68 8.23 9.54 5.73
C ILE A 68 8.75 9.12 7.11
N GLY A 69 8.05 8.22 7.78
CA GLY A 69 8.36 7.81 9.15
C GLY A 69 9.14 6.50 9.25
N SER A 70 9.83 6.07 8.19
CA SER A 70 10.53 4.77 8.16
C SER A 70 11.57 4.63 9.27
N GLU A 71 12.34 5.68 9.54
CA GLU A 71 13.39 5.68 10.57
C GLU A 71 12.80 5.63 11.97
N GLU A 72 11.83 6.48 12.27
CA GLU A 72 11.15 6.54 13.56
C GLU A 72 10.37 5.26 13.85
N ILE A 73 9.73 4.68 12.83
CA ILE A 73 9.00 3.42 12.96
C ILE A 73 9.96 2.28 13.30
N VAL A 74 11.06 2.14 12.56
CA VAL A 74 12.06 1.10 12.82
C VAL A 74 12.73 1.32 14.17
N ASN A 75 13.09 2.57 14.49
CA ASN A 75 13.67 2.93 15.77
C ASN A 75 12.73 2.62 16.94
N ALA A 76 11.45 2.96 16.83
CA ALA A 76 10.47 2.71 17.86
C ALA A 76 10.18 1.22 18.09
N LEU A 77 10.20 0.42 17.03
CA LEU A 77 9.88 -1.00 17.12
C LEU A 77 11.09 -1.88 17.47
N PHE A 78 12.26 -1.57 16.92
CA PHE A 78 13.43 -2.44 16.99
C PHE A 78 14.68 -1.79 17.57
N GLY A 79 14.74 -0.46 17.74
CA GLY A 79 15.89 0.30 18.22
C GLY A 79 16.19 0.07 19.71
N TYR A 80 16.29 -1.18 20.14
CA TYR A 80 16.56 -1.59 21.52
C TYR A 80 17.62 -2.69 21.58
N GLY A 81 18.27 -2.79 22.74
CA GLY A 81 19.23 -3.89 23.04
C GLY A 81 20.45 -3.84 22.12
N SER A 82 20.66 -4.90 21.34
CA SER A 82 21.79 -5.06 20.41
C SER A 82 21.57 -4.42 19.04
N PHE A 83 20.38 -3.86 18.79
CA PHE A 83 20.07 -3.21 17.52
C PHE A 83 20.67 -1.81 17.52
N THR A 84 21.60 -1.53 16.63
CA THR A 84 22.35 -0.27 16.59
C THR A 84 21.66 0.79 15.73
N ILE A 85 22.06 2.06 15.86
CA ILE A 85 21.59 3.15 14.97
C ILE A 85 21.83 2.81 13.50
N LYS A 86 22.96 2.16 13.18
CA LYS A 86 23.25 1.69 11.82
C LYS A 86 22.23 0.65 11.34
N ASP A 87 21.81 -0.25 12.22
CA ASP A 87 20.81 -1.29 11.89
C ASP A 87 19.44 -0.62 11.67
N VAL A 88 19.09 0.39 12.46
CA VAL A 88 17.89 1.22 12.25
C VAL A 88 17.90 1.85 10.86
N ASN A 89 18.98 2.57 10.52
CA ASN A 89 19.07 3.30 9.23
C ASN A 89 19.03 2.35 8.03
N MET A 90 19.69 1.19 8.10
CA MET A 90 19.66 0.22 7.00
C MET A 90 18.31 -0.45 6.84
N THR A 91 17.63 -0.76 7.94
CA THR A 91 16.27 -1.32 7.92
C THR A 91 15.26 -0.28 7.45
N ALA A 92 15.38 0.96 7.90
CA ALA A 92 14.52 2.07 7.51
C ALA A 92 14.59 2.35 6.00
N LYS A 93 15.81 2.36 5.41
CA LYS A 93 15.96 2.48 3.95
C LYS A 93 15.26 1.36 3.20
N ALA A 94 15.36 0.12 3.67
CA ALA A 94 14.64 -0.99 3.05
C ALA A 94 13.13 -0.81 3.16
N LEU A 95 12.63 -0.37 4.33
CA LEU A 95 11.22 -0.11 4.58
C LEU A 95 10.67 1.03 3.71
N GLU A 96 11.43 2.12 3.56
CA GLU A 96 11.10 3.24 2.68
C GLU A 96 10.84 2.76 1.24
N PHE A 97 11.75 1.96 0.67
CA PHE A 97 11.58 1.45 -0.68
C PHE A 97 10.45 0.42 -0.82
N PHE A 98 10.17 -0.38 0.20
CA PHE A 98 8.96 -1.21 0.24
C PHE A 98 7.69 -0.33 0.31
N GLY A 99 7.76 0.80 1.01
CA GLY A 99 6.67 1.78 1.12
C GLY A 99 6.13 2.21 -0.24
N TYR A 100 6.99 2.50 -1.22
CA TYR A 100 6.60 2.86 -2.59
C TYR A 100 5.80 1.75 -3.30
N GLY A 101 5.96 0.50 -2.88
CA GLY A 101 5.25 -0.66 -3.45
C GLY A 101 3.85 -0.90 -2.87
N ILE A 102 3.51 -0.36 -1.69
CA ILE A 102 2.25 -0.69 -0.99
C ILE A 102 1.00 -0.47 -1.83
N PRO A 103 0.79 0.69 -2.48
CA PRO A 103 -0.39 0.89 -3.31
C PRO A 103 -0.45 -0.08 -4.49
N ALA A 104 0.70 -0.39 -5.09
CA ALA A 104 0.79 -1.32 -6.20
C ALA A 104 0.42 -2.75 -5.78
N PHE A 105 0.95 -3.23 -4.67
CA PHE A 105 0.61 -4.55 -4.13
C PHE A 105 -0.88 -4.66 -3.76
N ALA A 106 -1.42 -3.64 -3.12
CA ALA A 106 -2.83 -3.61 -2.77
C ALA A 106 -3.71 -3.62 -4.03
N LEU A 107 -3.35 -2.84 -5.05
CA LEU A 107 -4.05 -2.82 -6.34
C LEU A 107 -3.99 -4.17 -7.07
N ILE A 108 -2.84 -4.87 -7.09
CA ILE A 108 -2.74 -6.19 -7.71
C ILE A 108 -3.76 -7.16 -7.13
N LYS A 109 -3.96 -7.15 -5.79
CA LYS A 109 -4.97 -8.00 -5.14
C LYS A 109 -6.38 -7.70 -5.64
N ILE A 110 -6.72 -6.44 -5.83
CA ILE A 110 -8.03 -6.03 -6.33
C ILE A 110 -8.19 -6.34 -7.83
N LEU A 111 -7.19 -6.00 -8.64
CA LEU A 111 -7.26 -6.19 -10.09
C LEU A 111 -7.24 -7.67 -10.49
N SER A 112 -6.51 -8.52 -9.75
CA SER A 112 -6.55 -9.97 -9.95
C SER A 112 -7.94 -10.55 -9.66
N ASN A 113 -8.66 -10.03 -8.67
CA ASN A 113 -10.02 -10.45 -8.37
C ASN A 113 -10.99 -10.21 -9.54
N PHE A 114 -10.73 -9.18 -10.36
CA PHE A 114 -11.56 -8.90 -11.54
C PHE A 114 -11.41 -9.99 -12.62
N PHE A 115 -10.29 -10.70 -12.65
CA PHE A 115 -10.10 -11.89 -13.48
C PHE A 115 -10.67 -13.15 -12.81
N PHE A 116 -10.41 -13.33 -11.49
CA PHE A 116 -10.90 -14.50 -10.75
C PHE A 116 -12.41 -14.59 -10.74
N ALA A 117 -13.11 -13.46 -10.57
CA ALA A 117 -14.57 -13.40 -10.63
C ALA A 117 -15.16 -13.83 -12.00
N ARG A 118 -14.33 -13.87 -13.06
CA ARG A 118 -14.65 -14.36 -14.40
C ARG A 118 -14.10 -15.77 -14.66
N ASN A 119 -13.71 -16.50 -13.63
CA ASN A 119 -13.06 -17.82 -13.73
C ASN A 119 -11.77 -17.82 -14.57
N ASN A 120 -11.13 -16.67 -14.73
CA ASN A 120 -9.86 -16.55 -15.44
C ASN A 120 -8.71 -16.52 -14.44
N THR A 121 -8.11 -17.67 -14.17
CA THR A 121 -6.94 -17.80 -13.30
C THR A 121 -5.63 -17.74 -14.07
N LYS A 122 -5.65 -18.00 -15.38
CA LYS A 122 -4.47 -18.05 -16.24
C LYS A 122 -3.79 -16.67 -16.35
N THR A 123 -4.56 -15.61 -16.60
CA THR A 123 -4.01 -14.26 -16.77
C THR A 123 -3.30 -13.77 -15.51
N PRO A 124 -3.89 -13.84 -14.29
CA PRO A 124 -3.18 -13.51 -13.06
C PRO A 124 -1.90 -14.33 -12.84
N PHE A 125 -1.93 -15.63 -13.17
CA PHE A 125 -0.75 -16.48 -13.05
C PHE A 125 0.42 -15.98 -13.91
N TYR A 126 0.19 -15.71 -15.20
CA TYR A 126 1.25 -15.22 -16.09
C TYR A 126 1.78 -13.84 -15.69
N ILE A 127 0.90 -12.94 -15.24
CA ILE A 127 1.34 -11.63 -14.74
C ILE A 127 2.20 -11.80 -13.48
N SER A 128 1.80 -12.65 -12.54
CA SER A 128 2.57 -12.92 -11.33
C SER A 128 3.94 -13.53 -11.65
N LEU A 129 4.00 -14.47 -12.62
CA LEU A 129 5.25 -15.05 -13.08
C LEU A 129 6.18 -13.97 -13.67
N LEU A 130 5.64 -13.08 -14.48
CA LEU A 130 6.40 -11.98 -15.08
C LEU A 130 6.91 -11.01 -14.01
N ILE A 131 6.10 -10.66 -13.01
CA ILE A 131 6.54 -9.82 -11.87
C ILE A 131 7.73 -10.46 -11.16
N VAL A 132 7.67 -11.77 -10.88
CA VAL A 132 8.77 -12.51 -10.22
C VAL A 132 10.03 -12.50 -11.07
N VAL A 133 9.91 -12.79 -12.37
CA VAL A 133 11.06 -12.76 -13.29
C VAL A 133 11.68 -11.38 -13.36
N LEU A 134 10.88 -10.33 -13.48
CA LEU A 134 11.37 -8.93 -13.47
C LEU A 134 12.07 -8.58 -12.17
N ASN A 135 11.48 -8.94 -11.02
CA ASN A 135 12.07 -8.69 -9.71
C ASN A 135 13.46 -9.35 -9.59
N ILE A 136 13.56 -10.63 -9.92
CA ILE A 136 14.83 -11.36 -9.89
C ILE A 136 15.84 -10.74 -10.85
N SER A 137 15.44 -10.43 -12.08
CA SER A 137 16.33 -9.85 -13.10
C SER A 137 16.88 -8.49 -12.65
N ILE A 138 16.01 -7.58 -12.19
CA ILE A 138 16.44 -6.26 -11.71
C ILE A 138 17.36 -6.42 -10.50
N SER A 139 17.00 -7.29 -9.56
CA SER A 139 17.82 -7.54 -8.37
C SER A 139 19.21 -8.05 -8.72
N LEU A 140 19.33 -9.03 -9.60
CA LEU A 140 20.63 -9.60 -9.99
C LEU A 140 21.51 -8.60 -10.77
N ILE A 141 20.93 -7.85 -11.71
CA ILE A 141 21.66 -6.88 -12.53
C ILE A 141 22.27 -5.76 -11.68
N PHE A 142 21.48 -5.25 -10.71
CA PHE A 142 21.89 -4.06 -9.96
C PHE A 142 22.47 -4.37 -8.56
N PHE A 143 22.45 -5.63 -8.11
CA PHE A 143 22.93 -6.00 -6.77
C PHE A 143 24.36 -5.55 -6.50
N LYS A 144 25.27 -5.71 -7.47
CA LYS A 144 26.66 -5.30 -7.32
C LYS A 144 26.86 -3.79 -7.17
N LYS A 145 25.93 -2.97 -7.70
CA LYS A 145 26.02 -1.50 -7.67
C LYS A 145 25.31 -0.90 -6.45
N ILE A 146 24.16 -1.43 -6.07
CA ILE A 146 23.26 -0.82 -5.08
C ILE A 146 23.28 -1.61 -3.75
N GLY A 147 23.71 -2.87 -3.79
CA GLY A 147 23.68 -3.76 -2.65
C GLY A 147 22.27 -4.27 -2.37
N PHE A 148 21.99 -4.64 -1.10
CA PHE A 148 20.76 -5.31 -0.70
C PHE A 148 19.51 -4.46 -0.87
N ILE A 149 19.62 -3.13 -0.90
CA ILE A 149 18.50 -2.19 -1.08
C ILE A 149 17.84 -2.33 -2.45
N ILE A 150 18.55 -2.93 -3.43
CA ILE A 150 17.95 -3.21 -4.74
C ILE A 150 16.74 -4.16 -4.62
N ILE A 151 16.70 -5.02 -3.61
CA ILE A 151 15.61 -6.01 -3.45
C ILE A 151 14.27 -5.32 -3.21
N PRO A 152 14.08 -4.42 -2.21
CA PRO A 152 12.84 -3.67 -2.07
C PRO A 152 12.54 -2.74 -3.25
N ILE A 153 13.55 -2.15 -3.88
CA ILE A 153 13.37 -1.34 -5.09
C ILE A 153 12.81 -2.21 -6.24
N ALA A 154 13.46 -3.32 -6.53
CA ALA A 154 13.02 -4.24 -7.58
C ALA A 154 11.62 -4.79 -7.31
N THR A 155 11.30 -5.07 -6.05
CA THR A 155 9.99 -5.54 -5.61
C THR A 155 8.91 -4.48 -5.88
N SER A 156 9.16 -3.24 -5.52
CA SER A 156 8.22 -2.14 -5.76
C SER A 156 8.04 -1.85 -7.26
N LEU A 157 9.13 -1.77 -8.01
CA LEU A 157 9.11 -1.52 -9.46
C LEU A 157 8.38 -2.63 -10.23
N SER A 158 8.73 -3.90 -9.99
CA SER A 158 8.11 -5.04 -10.67
C SER A 158 6.61 -5.13 -10.36
N THR A 159 6.21 -4.77 -9.15
CA THR A 159 4.80 -4.73 -8.75
C THR A 159 4.05 -3.63 -9.48
N TRP A 160 4.61 -2.44 -9.61
CA TRP A 160 4.00 -1.37 -10.42
C TRP A 160 3.86 -1.77 -11.89
N VAL A 161 4.86 -2.42 -12.48
CA VAL A 161 4.74 -2.99 -13.83
C VAL A 161 3.57 -3.96 -13.90
N GLY A 162 3.39 -4.81 -12.88
CA GLY A 162 2.25 -5.71 -12.77
C GLY A 162 0.91 -4.97 -12.75
N VAL A 163 0.78 -3.87 -11.99
CA VAL A 163 -0.44 -3.03 -11.98
C VAL A 163 -0.76 -2.48 -13.38
N PHE A 164 0.24 -1.95 -14.09
CA PHE A 164 0.06 -1.44 -15.44
C PHE A 164 -0.39 -2.55 -16.41
N LEU A 165 0.20 -3.74 -16.33
CA LEU A 165 -0.20 -4.87 -17.14
C LEU A 165 -1.65 -5.32 -16.85
N TYR A 166 -2.02 -5.41 -15.59
CA TYR A 166 -3.41 -5.68 -15.21
C TYR A 166 -4.36 -4.63 -15.77
N ALA A 167 -4.04 -3.35 -15.62
CA ALA A 167 -4.87 -2.25 -16.11
C ALA A 167 -5.06 -2.32 -17.64
N ILE A 168 -3.96 -2.48 -18.39
CA ILE A 168 -3.99 -2.60 -19.86
C ILE A 168 -4.85 -3.79 -20.29
N LEU A 169 -4.64 -4.98 -19.70
CA LEU A 169 -5.39 -6.17 -20.07
C LEU A 169 -6.87 -6.07 -19.70
N LEU A 170 -7.20 -5.46 -18.56
CA LEU A 170 -8.59 -5.25 -18.15
C LEU A 170 -9.30 -4.26 -19.08
N ILE A 171 -8.64 -3.19 -19.51
CA ILE A 171 -9.17 -2.21 -20.45
C ILE A 171 -9.36 -2.86 -21.84
N ASN A 172 -8.36 -3.54 -22.37
CA ASN A 172 -8.40 -4.16 -23.69
C ASN A 172 -9.49 -5.24 -23.78
N LYS A 173 -9.69 -6.01 -22.70
CA LYS A 173 -10.75 -7.03 -22.63
C LYS A 173 -12.13 -6.44 -22.29
N LYS A 174 -12.26 -5.14 -22.11
CA LYS A 174 -13.48 -4.45 -21.64
C LYS A 174 -14.00 -5.01 -20.31
N PHE A 175 -13.09 -5.44 -19.44
CA PHE A 175 -13.41 -6.02 -18.14
C PHE A 175 -13.45 -4.96 -17.03
N LEU A 176 -12.90 -3.79 -17.27
CA LEU A 176 -12.86 -2.68 -16.33
C LEU A 176 -13.86 -1.61 -16.78
N HIS A 177 -14.81 -1.31 -15.91
CA HIS A 177 -15.81 -0.26 -16.11
C HIS A 177 -15.59 0.81 -15.05
N LEU A 178 -14.79 1.82 -15.38
CA LEU A 178 -14.47 2.91 -14.45
C LEU A 178 -15.48 4.06 -14.60
N ASP A 179 -16.01 4.50 -13.47
CA ASP A 179 -16.86 5.68 -13.40
C ASP A 179 -16.01 6.96 -13.33
N LYS A 180 -16.47 8.04 -13.94
CA LYS A 180 -15.83 9.36 -13.81
C LYS A 180 -15.68 9.80 -12.35
N SER A 181 -16.60 9.38 -11.47
CA SER A 181 -16.55 9.66 -10.04
C SER A 181 -15.32 9.04 -9.36
N LEU A 182 -14.80 7.90 -9.87
CA LEU A 182 -13.62 7.26 -9.31
C LEU A 182 -12.38 8.15 -9.43
N PHE A 183 -12.16 8.78 -10.58
CA PHE A 183 -11.01 9.68 -10.79
C PHE A 183 -11.04 10.86 -9.83
N ASN A 184 -12.21 11.48 -9.64
CA ASN A 184 -12.38 12.56 -8.67
C ASN A 184 -12.11 12.08 -7.23
N ASN A 185 -12.56 10.87 -6.89
CA ASN A 185 -12.28 10.29 -5.57
C ASN A 185 -10.78 9.98 -5.38
N ILE A 186 -10.11 9.46 -6.39
CA ILE A 186 -8.66 9.21 -6.35
C ILE A 186 -7.91 10.52 -6.14
N PHE A 187 -8.25 11.57 -6.90
CA PHE A 187 -7.65 12.89 -6.73
C PHE A 187 -7.80 13.42 -5.30
N LYS A 188 -9.01 13.31 -4.73
CA LYS A 188 -9.27 13.70 -3.34
C LYS A 188 -8.45 12.87 -2.34
N ILE A 189 -8.32 11.55 -2.56
CA ILE A 189 -7.51 10.67 -1.72
C ILE A 189 -6.05 11.10 -1.72
N VAL A 190 -5.50 11.35 -2.91
CA VAL A 190 -4.11 11.79 -3.06
C VAL A 190 -3.90 13.13 -2.36
N LEU A 191 -4.79 14.10 -2.58
CA LEU A 191 -4.71 15.42 -1.93
C LEU A 191 -4.74 15.32 -0.40
N MET A 192 -5.67 14.53 0.16
CA MET A 192 -5.76 14.33 1.61
C MET A 192 -4.55 13.58 2.17
N SER A 193 -4.00 12.64 1.42
CA SER A 193 -2.80 11.92 1.81
C SER A 193 -1.56 12.82 1.81
N ILE A 194 -1.45 13.75 0.87
CA ILE A 194 -0.40 14.76 0.85
C ILE A 194 -0.53 15.69 2.06
N LEU A 195 -1.74 16.19 2.35
CA LEU A 195 -1.97 17.02 3.55
C LEU A 195 -1.62 16.28 4.83
N MET A 196 -2.02 15.02 4.94
CA MET A 196 -1.62 14.13 6.04
C MET A 196 -0.10 14.03 6.16
N SER A 197 0.61 13.91 5.04
CA SER A 197 2.07 13.80 5.01
C SER A 197 2.76 15.04 5.55
N PHE A 198 2.27 16.23 5.23
CA PHE A 198 2.80 17.49 5.80
C PHE A 198 2.61 17.55 7.31
N ILE A 199 1.43 17.13 7.81
CA ILE A 199 1.18 17.08 9.25
C ILE A 199 2.08 16.05 9.93
N LEU A 200 2.31 14.90 9.29
CA LEU A 200 3.22 13.88 9.82
C LEU A 200 4.64 14.41 9.92
N ILE A 201 5.19 15.02 8.86
CA ILE A 201 6.53 15.62 8.87
C ILE A 201 6.64 16.66 9.99
N PHE A 202 5.65 17.56 10.10
CA PHE A 202 5.64 18.59 11.13
C PHE A 202 5.61 17.98 12.55
N ALA A 203 4.77 16.96 12.75
CA ALA A 203 4.70 16.27 14.04
C ALA A 203 6.00 15.54 14.40
N LEU A 204 6.61 14.83 13.43
CA LEU A 204 7.90 14.15 13.65
C LEU A 204 9.00 15.14 14.04
N ASN A 205 9.08 16.30 13.36
CA ASN A 205 10.06 17.34 13.67
C ASN A 205 9.86 17.96 15.06
N ILE A 206 8.61 18.25 15.48
CA ILE A 206 8.33 18.80 16.80
C ILE A 206 8.72 17.82 17.92
N PHE A 207 8.46 16.55 17.70
CA PHE A 207 8.69 15.50 18.70
C PHE A 207 10.01 14.74 18.49
N GLU A 208 10.93 15.24 17.65
CA GLU A 208 12.22 14.62 17.32
C GLU A 208 12.98 14.17 18.57
N HIS A 209 13.10 15.07 19.59
CA HIS A 209 13.78 14.78 20.85
C HIS A 209 13.20 13.57 21.60
N PHE A 210 11.89 13.35 21.53
CA PHE A 210 11.22 12.21 22.17
C PHE A 210 11.31 10.92 21.36
N LEU A 211 11.64 11.03 20.07
CA LEU A 211 11.81 9.91 19.14
C LEU A 211 13.26 9.44 19.01
N ASP A 212 14.19 10.13 19.69
CA ASP A 212 15.60 9.80 19.71
C ASP A 212 15.86 8.31 20.05
N PHE A 213 16.97 7.78 19.56
CA PHE A 213 17.37 6.38 19.79
C PHE A 213 17.46 6.03 21.26
N SER A 214 17.92 6.97 22.11
CA SER A 214 18.06 6.81 23.56
C SER A 214 16.76 6.93 24.35
N SER A 215 15.68 7.44 23.75
CA SER A 215 14.41 7.68 24.43
C SER A 215 13.72 6.37 24.82
N LYS A 216 13.35 6.23 26.09
CA LYS A 216 12.64 5.04 26.62
C LYS A 216 11.20 4.93 26.11
N PHE A 217 10.55 6.05 25.85
CA PHE A 217 9.13 6.14 25.50
C PHE A 217 8.88 6.42 24.00
N LYS A 218 9.90 6.32 23.13
CA LYS A 218 9.80 6.62 21.71
C LYS A 218 8.65 5.89 21.00
N ALA A 219 8.40 4.63 21.36
CA ALA A 219 7.30 3.86 20.79
C ALA A 219 5.92 4.45 21.15
N VAL A 220 5.76 4.94 22.38
CA VAL A 220 4.51 5.56 22.84
C VAL A 220 4.27 6.89 22.13
N TYR A 221 5.30 7.75 22.04
CA TYR A 221 5.19 9.01 21.31
C TYR A 221 4.89 8.80 19.84
N LEU A 222 5.57 7.87 19.17
CA LEU A 222 5.28 7.55 17.79
C LEU A 222 3.84 7.04 17.62
N MET A 223 3.37 6.17 18.50
CA MET A 223 1.99 5.68 18.46
C MET A 223 0.97 6.81 18.57
N LEU A 224 1.20 7.77 19.48
CA LEU A 224 0.34 8.94 19.63
C LEU A 224 0.32 9.81 18.36
N ILE A 225 1.50 10.06 17.76
CA ILE A 225 1.63 10.82 16.51
C ILE A 225 0.86 10.10 15.38
N VAL A 226 1.09 8.80 15.21
CA VAL A 226 0.42 8.02 14.16
C VAL A 226 -1.10 8.00 14.36
N CYS A 227 -1.59 7.80 15.60
CA CYS A 227 -3.01 7.84 15.90
C CYS A 227 -3.62 9.22 15.63
N PHE A 228 -2.94 10.29 15.97
CA PHE A 228 -3.38 11.67 15.71
C PHE A 228 -3.47 11.93 14.19
N VAL A 229 -2.41 11.63 13.46
CA VAL A 229 -2.32 11.85 12.00
C VAL A 229 -3.34 10.98 11.25
N ALA A 230 -3.50 9.71 11.65
CA ALA A 230 -4.49 8.82 11.06
C ALA A 230 -5.92 9.29 11.33
N SER A 231 -6.21 9.77 12.55
CA SER A 231 -7.52 10.34 12.91
C SER A 231 -7.81 11.59 12.08
N PHE A 232 -6.85 12.49 11.94
CA PHE A 232 -6.97 13.67 11.08
C PHE A 232 -7.31 13.27 9.63
N TYR A 233 -6.58 12.29 9.07
CA TYR A 233 -6.83 11.80 7.71
C TYR A 233 -8.25 11.25 7.55
N LEU A 234 -8.69 10.40 8.47
CA LEU A 234 -10.03 9.78 8.41
C LEU A 234 -11.14 10.83 8.58
N ILE A 235 -10.99 11.77 9.49
CA ILE A 235 -11.95 12.88 9.69
C ILE A 235 -12.01 13.73 8.41
N SER A 236 -10.87 14.10 7.83
CA SER A 236 -10.81 14.88 6.60
C SER A 236 -11.47 14.15 5.42
N CYS A 237 -11.22 12.85 5.28
CA CYS A 237 -11.89 12.00 4.28
C CYS A 237 -13.41 11.90 4.50
N TYR A 238 -13.86 11.89 5.75
CA TYR A 238 -15.29 11.88 6.08
C TYR A 238 -15.95 13.21 5.70
N LEU A 239 -15.34 14.36 6.04
CA LEU A 239 -15.86 15.70 5.75
C LEU A 239 -15.99 15.95 4.23
N ILE A 240 -15.03 15.46 3.43
CA ILE A 240 -15.06 15.60 1.95
C ILE A 240 -16.02 14.59 1.29
N GLY A 241 -16.63 13.69 2.09
CA GLY A 241 -17.62 12.73 1.63
C GLY A 241 -17.04 11.46 1.00
N LEU A 242 -15.73 11.20 1.16
CA LEU A 242 -15.10 9.95 0.73
C LEU A 242 -15.60 8.74 1.52
N LEU A 243 -15.97 8.93 2.81
CA LEU A 243 -16.42 7.88 3.74
C LEU A 243 -17.94 7.87 3.97
N LYS A 244 -18.73 8.67 3.25
CA LYS A 244 -20.20 8.67 3.44
C LYS A 244 -20.79 7.29 3.16
N THR A 245 -21.60 6.79 4.09
CA THR A 245 -22.21 5.43 4.13
C THR A 245 -22.97 5.01 2.87
N LYS A 246 -23.54 5.94 2.10
CA LYS A 246 -24.13 5.64 0.79
C LYS A 246 -23.11 5.11 -0.24
N SER A 247 -21.81 5.41 -0.06
CA SER A 247 -20.76 4.90 -0.94
C SER A 247 -20.26 3.49 -0.55
N PHE A 248 -20.63 2.99 0.62
CA PHE A 248 -20.17 1.69 1.15
C PHE A 248 -21.27 0.60 1.21
N LYS A 249 -22.56 0.97 1.11
CA LYS A 249 -23.60 -0.06 0.99
C LYS A 249 -23.44 -0.77 -0.35
N ILE A 250 -22.86 -1.95 -0.29
CA ILE A 250 -22.83 -2.94 -1.37
C ILE A 250 -24.13 -3.73 -1.21
N ASN A 251 -25.27 -3.17 -1.65
CA ASN A 251 -26.52 -3.90 -1.81
C ASN A 251 -26.57 -4.53 -3.18
#